data_cef614330c8cb45fe8d3510d37c0e9ab
#
_entry.id   cef614330c8cb45fe8d3510d37c0e9ab
#
_cell.length_a   1.000
_cell.length_b   1.000
_cell.length_c   1.000
_cell.angle_alpha   90.00
_cell.angle_beta   90.00
_cell.angle_gamma   90.00
#
_symmetry.space_group_name_H-M   'P 1'
#
loop_
_entity.id
_entity.type
_entity.pdbx_description
1 polymer ?
#
loop_
_entity_poly.entity_id
_entity_poly.type
_entity_poly.pdbx_seq_one_letter_code
_entity_poly.pdbx_strand_id
1 'polypeptide(L)'
;MTAAERESGPREAEDAGEAPPSRRRLARLAALQALYQAEMNRESAEAVSAQFLRYRLGQDIEGIRLDADRRFFDRLLRSVAEHRRDIDSAVSAALAKGNGLGRLEPVLRAALRLGAAELLYQPDVPPRVTIREYTDLVGDFFDEPQARFATAVFDRIAHSTRPGELDGPAA
;
A
#
# COMPACT_ATOMS: atom_id res chain seq x y z
N MET A 1 26.88 -56.48 24.45
CA MET A 1 27.42 -55.12 24.53
C MET A 1 26.98 -54.38 23.29
N THR A 2 25.88 -53.74 23.36
CA THR A 2 25.23 -53.11 22.19
C THR A 2 25.22 -51.62 22.36
N ALA A 3 25.90 -50.93 21.47
CA ALA A 3 25.87 -49.51 21.35
C ALA A 3 24.48 -49.09 20.81
N ALA A 4 23.80 -48.25 21.51
CA ALA A 4 22.52 -47.69 21.11
C ALA A 4 22.76 -46.67 19.97
N GLU A 5 22.34 -46.99 18.78
CA GLU A 5 22.14 -46.06 17.70
C GLU A 5 21.02 -45.09 18.08
N ARG A 6 21.39 -43.85 18.33
CA ARG A 6 20.42 -42.74 18.42
C ARG A 6 20.20 -42.25 16.99
N GLU A 7 19.12 -42.66 16.42
CA GLU A 7 18.57 -42.04 15.23
C GLU A 7 18.20 -40.58 15.55
N SER A 8 19.01 -39.67 15.00
CA SER A 8 18.64 -38.27 14.91
C SER A 8 17.62 -38.13 13.80
N GLY A 9 16.34 -38.10 14.15
CA GLY A 9 15.30 -37.73 13.24
C GLY A 9 15.53 -36.32 12.66
N PRO A 10 15.11 -36.05 11.42
CA PRO A 10 15.23 -34.74 10.83
C PRO A 10 14.47 -33.74 11.70
N ARG A 11 15.18 -32.70 12.15
CA ARG A 11 14.53 -31.52 12.71
C ARG A 11 13.69 -30.92 11.58
N GLU A 12 12.40 -31.05 11.70
CA GLU A 12 11.47 -30.26 10.94
C GLU A 12 11.87 -28.80 11.20
N ALA A 13 12.35 -28.14 10.17
CA ALA A 13 12.46 -26.69 10.18
C ALA A 13 11.06 -26.17 10.41
N GLU A 14 10.77 -25.67 11.60
CA GLU A 14 9.59 -24.89 11.87
C GLU A 14 9.59 -23.77 10.83
N ASP A 15 8.71 -23.91 9.84
CA ASP A 15 8.31 -22.83 8.98
C ASP A 15 7.74 -21.76 9.92
N ALA A 16 8.60 -20.80 10.28
CA ALA A 16 8.18 -19.61 10.98
C ALA A 16 7.33 -18.82 9.99
N GLY A 17 6.08 -19.25 9.84
CA GLY A 17 5.11 -18.65 8.96
C GLY A 17 5.07 -17.16 9.23
N GLU A 18 5.35 -16.37 8.19
CA GLU A 18 5.23 -14.92 8.23
C GLU A 18 3.84 -14.57 8.79
N ALA A 19 3.80 -13.70 9.79
CA ALA A 19 2.56 -13.29 10.42
C ALA A 19 1.58 -12.80 9.34
N PRO A 20 0.26 -13.12 9.44
CA PRO A 20 -0.70 -12.70 8.44
C PRO A 20 -0.70 -11.18 8.31
N PRO A 21 -0.90 -10.62 7.08
CA PRO A 21 -0.90 -9.19 6.86
C PRO A 21 -2.00 -8.51 7.68
N SER A 22 -1.74 -7.30 8.18
CA SER A 22 -2.72 -6.53 8.92
C SER A 22 -3.93 -6.20 8.06
N ARG A 23 -5.08 -5.98 8.69
CA ARG A 23 -6.32 -5.58 8.00
C ARG A 23 -6.15 -4.29 7.20
N ARG A 24 -5.37 -3.32 7.72
CA ARG A 24 -5.04 -2.08 7.00
C ARG A 24 -4.11 -2.31 5.81
N ARG A 25 -3.15 -3.21 5.93
CA ARG A 25 -2.31 -3.60 4.80
C ARG A 25 -3.14 -4.22 3.67
N LEU A 26 -4.08 -5.09 4.00
CA LEU A 26 -5.02 -5.64 3.02
C LEU A 26 -5.93 -4.57 2.40
N ALA A 27 -6.35 -3.58 3.18
CA ALA A 27 -7.11 -2.45 2.67
C ALA A 27 -6.31 -1.60 1.67
N ARG A 28 -5.02 -1.36 1.93
CA ARG A 28 -4.13 -0.65 1.00
C ARG A 28 -3.95 -1.42 -0.30
N LEU A 29 -3.73 -2.72 -0.22
CA LEU A 29 -3.62 -3.58 -1.41
C LEU A 29 -4.93 -3.56 -2.23
N ALA A 30 -6.05 -3.71 -1.58
CA ALA A 30 -7.36 -3.65 -2.24
C ALA A 30 -7.62 -2.27 -2.86
N ALA A 31 -7.25 -1.20 -2.18
CA ALA A 31 -7.38 0.17 -2.71
C ALA A 31 -6.50 0.38 -3.95
N LEU A 32 -5.28 -0.16 -3.96
CA LEU A 32 -4.40 -0.13 -5.13
C LEU A 32 -5.03 -0.84 -6.32
N GLN A 33 -5.57 -2.03 -6.11
CA GLN A 33 -6.25 -2.80 -7.16
C GLN A 33 -7.51 -2.06 -7.67
N ALA A 34 -8.29 -1.49 -6.77
CA ALA A 34 -9.50 -0.74 -7.11
C ALA A 34 -9.18 0.52 -7.93
N LEU A 35 -8.18 1.29 -7.50
CA LEU A 35 -7.79 2.51 -8.22
C LEU A 35 -7.20 2.19 -9.59
N TYR A 36 -6.38 1.15 -9.69
CA TYR A 36 -5.87 0.66 -10.97
C TYR A 36 -7.01 0.25 -11.91
N GLN A 37 -7.99 -0.52 -11.42
CA GLN A 37 -9.16 -0.91 -12.20
C GLN A 37 -9.95 0.31 -12.69
N ALA A 38 -10.19 1.29 -11.80
CA ALA A 38 -10.90 2.51 -12.15
C ALA A 38 -10.23 3.26 -13.30
N GLU A 39 -8.90 3.40 -13.25
CA GLU A 39 -8.15 4.07 -14.30
C GLU A 39 -8.17 3.31 -15.63
N MET A 40 -7.96 1.99 -15.58
CA MET A 40 -7.91 1.16 -16.79
C MET A 40 -9.27 1.07 -17.50
N ASN A 41 -10.35 1.00 -16.73
CA ASN A 41 -11.71 0.86 -17.27
C ASN A 41 -12.41 2.22 -17.47
N ARG A 42 -11.78 3.32 -17.10
CA ARG A 42 -12.38 4.67 -17.08
C ARG A 42 -13.65 4.75 -16.24
N GLU A 43 -13.63 4.04 -15.12
CA GLU A 43 -14.69 4.08 -14.11
C GLU A 43 -14.34 5.12 -13.04
N SER A 44 -15.35 5.60 -12.31
CA SER A 44 -15.09 6.47 -11.16
C SER A 44 -14.53 5.66 -9.98
N ALA A 45 -13.70 6.29 -9.14
CA ALA A 45 -13.18 5.65 -7.94
C ALA A 45 -14.33 5.25 -6.99
N GLU A 46 -15.39 6.05 -6.92
CA GLU A 46 -16.58 5.76 -6.11
C GLU A 46 -17.31 4.49 -6.59
N ALA A 47 -17.49 4.34 -7.90
CA ALA A 47 -18.16 3.17 -8.47
C ALA A 47 -17.37 1.89 -8.20
N VAL A 48 -16.06 1.93 -8.38
CA VAL A 48 -15.18 0.77 -8.12
C VAL A 48 -15.09 0.49 -6.62
N SER A 49 -15.02 1.52 -5.77
CA SER A 49 -15.09 1.35 -4.31
C SER A 49 -16.33 0.58 -3.90
N ALA A 50 -17.50 0.99 -4.40
CA ALA A 50 -18.76 0.32 -4.12
C ALA A 50 -18.76 -1.16 -4.54
N GLN A 51 -18.19 -1.48 -5.70
CA GLN A 51 -18.06 -2.87 -6.17
C GLN A 51 -17.18 -3.70 -5.24
N PHE A 52 -16.01 -3.18 -4.83
CA PHE A 52 -15.11 -3.88 -3.92
C PHE A 52 -15.74 -4.12 -2.55
N LEU A 53 -16.41 -3.11 -1.98
CA LEU A 53 -17.08 -3.23 -0.70
C LEU A 53 -18.23 -4.24 -0.73
N ARG A 54 -18.94 -4.32 -1.84
CA ARG A 54 -20.08 -5.22 -1.98
C ARG A 54 -19.70 -6.65 -2.32
N TYR A 55 -18.69 -6.84 -3.19
CA TYR A 55 -18.45 -8.15 -3.81
C TYR A 55 -17.09 -8.76 -3.49
N ARG A 56 -16.15 -8.04 -2.94
CA ARG A 56 -14.78 -8.54 -2.70
C ARG A 56 -14.36 -8.51 -1.24
N LEU A 57 -14.53 -7.40 -0.57
CA LEU A 57 -14.05 -7.25 0.80
C LEU A 57 -15.01 -7.91 1.79
N GLY A 58 -14.46 -8.79 2.64
CA GLY A 58 -15.23 -9.51 3.63
C GLY A 58 -16.07 -10.68 3.06
N GLN A 59 -15.98 -10.95 1.78
CA GLN A 59 -16.61 -12.11 1.15
C GLN A 59 -15.66 -13.31 1.13
N ASP A 60 -16.22 -14.49 1.26
CA ASP A 60 -15.50 -15.73 1.06
C ASP A 60 -15.52 -16.07 -0.44
N ILE A 61 -14.38 -15.94 -1.10
CA ILE A 61 -14.22 -16.26 -2.51
C ILE A 61 -13.28 -17.46 -2.60
N GLU A 62 -13.81 -18.60 -3.00
CA GLU A 62 -13.05 -19.86 -3.15
C GLU A 62 -12.29 -20.26 -1.87
N GLY A 63 -12.90 -20.04 -0.69
CA GLY A 63 -12.29 -20.34 0.60
C GLY A 63 -11.28 -19.32 1.10
N ILE A 64 -11.07 -18.20 0.38
CA ILE A 64 -10.20 -17.10 0.77
C ILE A 64 -11.05 -15.91 1.16
N ARG A 65 -10.96 -15.50 2.42
CA ARG A 65 -11.61 -14.30 2.90
C ARG A 65 -10.60 -13.15 3.01
N LEU A 66 -10.85 -12.09 2.25
CA LEU A 66 -10.09 -10.84 2.39
C LEU A 66 -10.62 -10.05 3.60
N ASP A 67 -10.03 -10.28 4.76
CA ASP A 67 -10.37 -9.55 5.98
C ASP A 67 -9.65 -8.18 6.01
N ALA A 68 -10.03 -7.30 5.09
CA ALA A 68 -9.51 -5.95 4.99
C ALA A 68 -10.32 -4.99 5.87
N ASP A 69 -9.65 -3.93 6.35
CA ASP A 69 -10.32 -2.81 7.02
C ASP A 69 -11.17 -2.01 5.99
N ARG A 70 -12.46 -2.28 5.97
CA ARG A 70 -13.42 -1.72 5.00
C ARG A 70 -13.54 -0.20 5.11
N ARG A 71 -13.52 0.33 6.34
CA ARG A 71 -13.62 1.78 6.58
C ARG A 71 -12.36 2.50 6.10
N PHE A 72 -11.22 1.93 6.34
CA PHE A 72 -9.94 2.48 5.88
C PHE A 72 -9.84 2.44 4.35
N PHE A 73 -10.22 1.34 3.73
CA PHE A 73 -10.33 1.22 2.26
C PHE A 73 -11.22 2.33 1.66
N ASP A 74 -12.42 2.51 2.21
CA ASP A 74 -13.37 3.52 1.73
C ASP A 74 -12.79 4.93 1.89
N ARG A 75 -12.19 5.25 3.03
CA ARG A 75 -11.55 6.56 3.25
C ARG A 75 -10.42 6.84 2.25
N LEU A 76 -9.59 5.85 1.94
CA LEU A 76 -8.51 6.00 0.96
C LEU A 76 -9.06 6.35 -0.43
N LEU A 77 -10.01 5.58 -0.93
CA LEU A 77 -10.58 5.83 -2.26
C LEU A 77 -11.39 7.11 -2.31
N ARG A 78 -12.11 7.42 -1.26
CA ARG A 78 -12.84 8.69 -1.14
C ARG A 78 -11.89 9.89 -1.16
N SER A 79 -10.79 9.82 -0.43
CA SER A 79 -9.76 10.87 -0.44
C SER A 79 -9.22 11.11 -1.86
N VAL A 80 -8.94 10.05 -2.60
CA VAL A 80 -8.49 10.17 -4.00
C VAL A 80 -9.57 10.80 -4.88
N ALA A 81 -10.82 10.39 -4.74
CA ALA A 81 -11.93 10.92 -5.53
C ALA A 81 -12.17 12.41 -5.27
N GLU A 82 -12.20 12.80 -3.99
CA GLU A 82 -12.52 14.17 -3.57
C GLU A 82 -11.36 15.15 -3.76
N HIS A 83 -10.12 14.68 -3.64
CA HIS A 83 -8.91 15.53 -3.62
C HIS A 83 -7.92 15.23 -4.74
N ARG A 84 -8.39 14.70 -5.85
CA ARG A 84 -7.55 14.26 -6.97
C ARG A 84 -6.52 15.29 -7.41
N ARG A 85 -6.93 16.54 -7.55
CA ARG A 85 -6.05 17.63 -8.00
C ARG A 85 -4.94 17.93 -7.01
N ASP A 86 -5.26 18.00 -5.74
CA ASP A 86 -4.27 18.29 -4.69
C ASP A 86 -3.29 17.14 -4.54
N ILE A 87 -3.77 15.90 -4.63
CA ILE A 87 -2.95 14.69 -4.60
C ILE A 87 -1.99 14.68 -5.79
N ASP A 88 -2.49 14.88 -7.00
CA ASP A 88 -1.66 14.91 -8.21
C ASP A 88 -0.65 16.05 -8.20
N SER A 89 -1.01 17.21 -7.64
CA SER A 89 -0.08 18.33 -7.44
C SER A 89 1.03 17.99 -6.46
N ALA A 90 0.71 17.36 -5.34
CA ALA A 90 1.70 16.93 -4.35
C ALA A 90 2.67 15.89 -4.93
N VAL A 91 2.16 14.90 -5.65
CA VAL A 91 3.00 13.89 -6.32
C VAL A 91 3.88 14.55 -7.38
N SER A 92 3.32 15.39 -8.24
CA SER A 92 4.06 16.07 -9.31
C SER A 92 5.16 16.96 -8.78
N ALA A 93 4.92 17.68 -7.68
CA ALA A 93 5.93 18.51 -7.02
C ALA A 93 7.09 17.69 -6.42
N ALA A 94 6.82 16.45 -6.03
CA ALA A 94 7.81 15.52 -5.48
C ALA A 94 8.59 14.75 -6.56
N LEU A 95 8.11 14.72 -7.79
CA LEU A 95 8.80 14.07 -8.90
C LEU A 95 9.98 14.92 -9.38
N ALA A 96 11.06 14.28 -9.83
CA ALA A 96 12.16 14.96 -10.47
C ALA A 96 11.71 15.63 -11.78
N LYS A 97 12.35 16.73 -12.15
CA LYS A 97 12.11 17.42 -13.42
C LYS A 97 12.19 16.43 -14.59
N GLY A 98 11.23 16.48 -15.48
CA GLY A 98 11.13 15.60 -16.64
C GLY A 98 10.35 14.31 -16.40
N ASN A 99 10.01 13.99 -15.16
CA ASN A 99 9.16 12.85 -14.79
C ASN A 99 7.72 13.35 -14.58
N GLY A 100 6.88 13.21 -15.60
CA GLY A 100 5.46 13.51 -15.48
C GLY A 100 4.69 12.34 -14.87
N LEU A 101 3.66 12.63 -14.08
CA LEU A 101 2.80 11.61 -13.49
C LEU A 101 2.17 10.69 -14.56
N GLY A 102 1.80 11.25 -15.71
CA GLY A 102 1.22 10.50 -16.83
C GLY A 102 2.19 9.54 -17.55
N ARG A 103 3.50 9.65 -17.30
CA ARG A 103 4.53 8.77 -17.89
C ARG A 103 4.84 7.55 -17.03
N LEU A 104 4.35 7.51 -15.80
CA LEU A 104 4.58 6.41 -14.89
C LEU A 104 3.72 5.20 -15.26
N GLU A 105 4.24 4.02 -14.96
CA GLU A 105 3.45 2.79 -15.01
C GLU A 105 2.14 2.96 -14.22
N PRO A 106 0.99 2.49 -14.74
CA PRO A 106 -0.30 2.72 -14.08
C PRO A 106 -0.38 2.23 -12.63
N VAL A 107 0.20 1.08 -12.32
CA VAL A 107 0.21 0.56 -10.93
C VAL A 107 1.08 1.45 -10.03
N LEU A 108 2.23 1.88 -10.49
CA LEU A 108 3.12 2.79 -9.75
C LEU A 108 2.42 4.14 -9.53
N ARG A 109 1.79 4.69 -10.54
CA ARG A 109 1.01 5.94 -10.45
C ARG A 109 -0.13 5.81 -9.42
N ALA A 110 -0.87 4.71 -9.45
CA ALA A 110 -1.93 4.46 -8.48
C ALA A 110 -1.38 4.35 -7.05
N ALA A 111 -0.26 3.66 -6.85
CA ALA A 111 0.40 3.57 -5.54
C ALA A 111 0.86 4.94 -5.02
N LEU A 112 1.46 5.78 -5.87
CA LEU A 112 1.87 7.13 -5.50
C LEU A 112 0.68 8.02 -5.12
N ARG A 113 -0.42 7.92 -5.83
CA ARG A 113 -1.66 8.66 -5.49
C ARG A 113 -2.23 8.22 -4.15
N LEU A 114 -2.30 6.92 -3.89
CA LEU A 114 -2.82 6.41 -2.62
C LEU A 114 -1.92 6.76 -1.44
N GLY A 115 -0.63 6.60 -1.57
CA GLY A 115 0.32 6.99 -0.53
C GLY A 115 0.28 8.48 -0.23
N ALA A 116 0.19 9.32 -1.26
CA ALA A 116 0.01 10.77 -1.11
C ALA A 116 -1.33 11.10 -0.44
N ALA A 117 -2.41 10.43 -0.84
CA ALA A 117 -3.73 10.60 -0.21
C ALA A 117 -3.70 10.26 1.28
N GLU A 118 -3.01 9.18 1.64
CA GLU A 118 -2.87 8.78 3.04
C GLU A 118 -2.04 9.79 3.84
N LEU A 119 -0.92 10.28 3.28
CA LEU A 119 -0.09 11.31 3.92
C LEU A 119 -0.85 12.62 4.13
N LEU A 120 -1.65 13.03 3.17
CA LEU A 120 -2.37 14.30 3.18
C LEU A 120 -3.66 14.26 4.00
N TYR A 121 -4.40 13.15 3.97
CA TYR A 121 -5.77 13.09 4.45
C TYR A 121 -6.06 12.02 5.52
N GLN A 122 -5.05 11.26 5.95
CA GLN A 122 -5.17 10.29 7.05
C GLN A 122 -4.22 10.66 8.19
N PRO A 123 -4.53 11.71 8.98
CA PRO A 123 -3.62 12.22 10.02
C PRO A 123 -3.41 11.25 11.17
N ASP A 124 -4.28 10.26 11.35
CA ASP A 124 -4.16 9.20 12.36
C ASP A 124 -3.07 8.16 12.02
N VAL A 125 -2.60 8.13 10.77
CA VAL A 125 -1.53 7.23 10.36
C VAL A 125 -0.19 7.96 10.40
N PRO A 126 0.81 7.49 11.18
CA PRO A 126 2.14 8.10 11.16
C PRO A 126 2.75 8.05 9.76
N PRO A 127 3.40 9.14 9.29
CA PRO A 127 3.97 9.19 7.94
C PRO A 127 4.95 8.05 7.63
N ARG A 128 5.77 7.66 8.60
CA ARG A 128 6.71 6.55 8.43
C ARG A 128 6.03 5.21 8.15
N VAL A 129 4.85 5.00 8.73
CA VAL A 129 4.03 3.80 8.45
C VAL A 129 3.55 3.82 7.02
N THR A 130 2.99 4.93 6.57
CA THR A 130 2.52 5.10 5.18
C THR A 130 3.66 4.87 4.18
N ILE A 131 4.81 5.50 4.40
CA ILE A 131 5.98 5.37 3.52
C ILE A 131 6.41 3.90 3.43
N ARG A 132 6.56 3.22 4.56
CA ARG A 132 6.95 1.81 4.59
C ARG A 132 5.93 0.91 3.89
N GLU A 133 4.65 1.07 4.19
CA GLU A 133 3.60 0.23 3.63
C GLU A 133 3.50 0.35 2.10
N TYR A 134 3.55 1.56 1.56
CA TYR A 134 3.50 1.75 0.11
C TYR A 134 4.83 1.43 -0.59
N THR A 135 5.97 1.62 0.08
CA THR A 135 7.26 1.13 -0.43
C THR A 135 7.25 -0.40 -0.58
N ASP A 136 6.75 -1.11 0.42
CA ASP A 136 6.63 -2.57 0.38
C ASP A 136 5.64 -3.02 -0.73
N LEU A 137 4.50 -2.34 -0.87
CA LEU A 137 3.55 -2.63 -1.94
C LEU A 137 4.17 -2.44 -3.33
N VAL A 138 4.90 -1.36 -3.55
CA VAL A 138 5.61 -1.15 -4.83
C VAL A 138 6.67 -2.23 -5.05
N GLY A 139 7.39 -2.63 -4.01
CA GLY A 139 8.35 -3.72 -4.06
C GLY A 139 7.76 -5.09 -4.42
N ASP A 140 6.49 -5.31 -4.11
CA ASP A 140 5.78 -6.54 -4.47
C ASP A 140 5.44 -6.61 -5.98
N PHE A 141 5.29 -5.46 -6.64
CA PHE A 141 4.95 -5.38 -8.07
C PHE A 141 6.14 -5.06 -8.98
N PHE A 142 7.17 -4.43 -8.45
CA PHE A 142 8.31 -3.92 -9.20
C PHE A 142 9.63 -4.31 -8.54
N ASP A 143 10.74 -4.02 -9.23
CA ASP A 143 12.08 -4.20 -8.71
C ASP A 143 12.44 -3.13 -7.67
N GLU A 144 13.55 -3.35 -6.96
CA GLU A 144 14.05 -2.45 -5.93
C GLU A 144 14.27 -0.99 -6.38
N PRO A 145 14.72 -0.68 -7.61
CA PRO A 145 14.83 0.71 -8.06
C PRO A 145 13.50 1.47 -8.01
N GLN A 146 12.39 0.86 -8.38
CA GLN A 146 11.07 1.47 -8.33
C GLN A 146 10.58 1.67 -6.89
N ALA A 147 10.86 0.72 -6.00
CA ALA A 147 10.55 0.86 -4.58
C ALA A 147 11.32 2.03 -3.95
N ARG A 148 12.60 2.19 -4.25
CA ARG A 148 13.41 3.35 -3.81
C ARG A 148 12.92 4.66 -4.39
N PHE A 149 12.54 4.67 -5.64
CA PHE A 149 11.93 5.83 -6.28
C PHE A 149 10.65 6.27 -5.56
N ALA A 150 9.75 5.33 -5.28
CA ALA A 150 8.52 5.60 -4.53
C ALA A 150 8.81 6.13 -3.12
N THR A 151 9.76 5.52 -2.41
CA THR A 151 10.18 5.99 -1.08
C THR A 151 10.64 7.45 -1.12
N ALA A 152 11.46 7.82 -2.10
CA ALA A 152 11.95 9.20 -2.25
C ALA A 152 10.80 10.19 -2.52
N VAL A 153 9.82 9.80 -3.32
CA VAL A 153 8.63 10.62 -3.57
C VAL A 153 7.81 10.80 -2.29
N PHE A 154 7.52 9.74 -1.57
CA PHE A 154 6.76 9.80 -0.32
C PHE A 154 7.49 10.61 0.76
N ASP A 155 8.81 10.45 0.89
CA ASP A 155 9.63 11.25 1.82
C ASP A 155 9.50 12.74 1.54
N ARG A 156 9.58 13.16 0.28
CA ARG A 156 9.43 14.57 -0.10
C ARG A 156 8.04 15.09 0.22
N ILE A 157 6.99 14.33 -0.05
CA ILE A 157 5.62 14.71 0.29
C ILE A 157 5.48 14.86 1.81
N ALA A 158 5.96 13.88 2.58
CA ALA A 158 5.86 13.90 4.03
C ALA A 158 6.64 15.06 4.67
N HIS A 159 7.84 15.37 4.18
CA HIS A 159 8.62 16.51 4.65
C HIS A 159 7.94 17.86 4.32
N SER A 160 7.25 17.93 3.21
CA SER A 160 6.52 19.13 2.80
C SER A 160 5.23 19.35 3.57
N THR A 161 4.53 18.28 3.93
CA THR A 161 3.16 18.34 4.48
C THR A 161 3.06 18.06 5.98
N ARG A 162 3.98 17.24 6.50
CA ARG A 162 3.98 16.77 7.90
C ARG A 162 5.41 16.74 8.50
N PRO A 163 6.19 17.83 8.40
CA PRO A 163 7.61 17.80 8.76
C PRO A 163 7.86 17.45 10.23
N GLY A 164 7.03 17.93 11.15
CA GLY A 164 7.19 17.69 12.59
C GLY A 164 6.98 16.25 13.01
N GLU A 165 6.35 15.42 12.19
CA GLU A 165 6.07 14.02 12.51
C GLU A 165 7.16 13.05 12.04
N LEU A 166 8.08 13.51 11.19
CA LEU A 166 9.23 12.73 10.71
C LEU A 166 10.45 12.86 11.62
N ASP A 167 10.60 13.99 12.29
CA ASP A 167 11.76 14.32 13.14
C ASP A 167 11.61 13.81 14.58
N GLY A 168 10.48 13.19 14.90
CA GLY A 168 10.23 12.57 16.20
C GLY A 168 11.04 11.29 16.40
N PRO A 169 11.24 10.86 17.68
CA PRO A 169 11.93 9.60 17.96
C PRO A 169 11.20 8.44 17.25
N ALA A 170 11.97 7.52 16.66
CA ALA A 170 11.42 6.30 16.09
C ALA A 170 10.71 5.50 17.19
N ALA A 171 9.40 5.39 17.06
CA ALA A 171 8.60 4.55 17.94
C ALA A 171 8.81 3.07 17.61
#